data_6d2b4c096d085102c7e41d052799a0b3
#
_entry.id   6d2b4c096d085102c7e41d052799a0b3
#
_cell.length_a   1.000
_cell.length_b   1.000
_cell.length_c   1.000
_cell.angle_alpha   90.00
_cell.angle_beta   90.00
_cell.angle_gamma   90.00
#
_symmetry.space_group_name_H-M   'P 1'
#
loop_
_entity.id
_entity.type
_entity.pdbx_description
1 polymer ?
#
loop_
_entity_poly.entity_id
_entity_poly.type
_entity_poly.pdbx_seq_one_letter_code
_entity_poly.pdbx_strand_id
1 'polypeptide(L)' 'MSAKVHLCDGDCGNYYYDIDLNSTCNGDSFCKECMCIFLMENEASKEHSE' A
#
# COMPACT_ATOMS: atom_id res chain seq x y z
N MET A 1 -7.00 23.92 -7.97
CA MET A 1 -7.02 22.68 -7.86
C MET A 1 -6.65 22.22 -6.59
N SER A 2 -7.23 21.31 -6.02
CA SER A 2 -6.90 20.93 -4.73
C SER A 2 -6.32 19.58 -4.78
N ALA A 3 -5.22 19.40 -4.12
CA ALA A 3 -4.60 18.12 -4.02
C ALA A 3 -5.07 17.48 -2.73
N LYS A 4 -5.60 16.30 -2.82
CA LYS A 4 -6.07 15.64 -1.65
C LYS A 4 -5.05 14.65 -1.16
N VAL A 5 -4.87 14.62 0.14
CA VAL A 5 -3.96 13.65 0.74
C VAL A 5 -4.78 12.69 1.58
N HIS A 6 -4.29 11.48 1.68
CA HIS A 6 -4.95 10.45 2.45
C HIS A 6 -3.92 9.78 3.35
N LEU A 7 -4.38 9.28 4.45
CA LEU A 7 -3.52 8.56 5.36
C LEU A 7 -3.25 7.18 4.77
N CYS A 8 -1.99 6.82 4.73
CA CYS A 8 -1.62 5.49 4.28
C CYS A 8 -2.19 4.47 5.27
N ASP A 9 -2.72 3.38 4.74
CA ASP A 9 -3.32 2.36 5.58
C ASP A 9 -2.27 1.45 6.21
N GLY A 10 -1.03 1.65 5.84
CA GLY A 10 0.04 0.86 6.43
C GLY A 10 0.45 1.43 7.77
N ASP A 11 1.56 0.93 8.29
CA ASP A 11 2.01 1.33 9.61
C ASP A 11 2.89 2.57 9.60
N CYS A 12 3.13 3.15 8.44
CA CYS A 12 4.03 4.28 8.39
C CYS A 12 3.42 5.53 9.02
N GLY A 13 2.08 5.63 9.01
CA GLY A 13 1.43 6.75 9.64
C GLY A 13 1.61 8.08 8.92
N ASN A 14 1.96 8.05 7.65
CA ASN A 14 2.18 9.27 6.90
C ASN A 14 1.05 9.50 5.92
N TYR A 15 0.92 10.76 5.48
CA TYR A 15 -0.08 11.12 4.50
C TYR A 15 0.58 11.26 3.15
N TYR A 16 -0.13 10.88 2.09
CA TYR A 16 0.39 10.95 0.74
C TYR A 16 -0.71 11.44 -0.17
N TYR A 17 -0.32 11.92 -1.34
CA TYR A 17 -1.31 12.29 -2.34
C TYR A 17 -1.98 11.03 -2.86
N ASP A 18 -3.19 11.22 -3.31
CA ASP A 18 -3.97 10.10 -3.81
C ASP A 18 -3.21 9.34 -4.90
N ILE A 19 -2.54 10.05 -5.77
CA ILE A 19 -1.84 9.39 -6.86
C ILE A 19 -0.61 8.65 -6.40
N ASP A 20 -0.13 8.96 -5.19
CA ASP A 20 1.03 8.26 -4.67
C ASP A 20 0.65 7.02 -3.89
N LEU A 21 -0.62 6.79 -3.69
CA LEU A 21 -1.06 5.62 -2.96
C LEU A 21 -1.49 4.53 -3.93
N ASN A 22 -1.27 3.29 -3.53
CA ASN A 22 -1.62 2.14 -4.35
C ASN A 22 -2.78 1.41 -3.69
N SER A 23 -3.81 1.12 -4.47
CA SER A 23 -4.97 0.44 -3.94
C SER A 23 -4.78 -1.06 -3.97
N THR A 24 -5.35 -1.74 -3.01
CA THR A 24 -5.32 -3.19 -3.01
C THR A 24 -6.71 -3.70 -3.30
N CYS A 25 -6.82 -4.98 -3.56
CA CYS A 25 -8.13 -5.56 -3.82
C CYS A 25 -8.99 -5.55 -2.58
N ASN A 26 -8.39 -5.36 -1.42
CA ASN A 26 -9.15 -5.27 -0.19
C ASN A 26 -9.67 -3.87 0.08
N GLY A 27 -9.32 -2.92 -0.77
CA GLY A 27 -9.78 -1.56 -0.58
C GLY A 27 -8.82 -0.72 0.24
N ASP A 28 -7.63 -1.21 0.51
CA ASP A 28 -6.65 -0.44 1.26
C ASP A 28 -5.81 0.41 0.33
N SER A 29 -5.25 1.47 0.88
CA SER A 29 -4.38 2.35 0.11
C SER A 29 -3.04 2.41 0.82
N PHE A 30 -2.00 1.92 0.18
CA PHE A 30 -0.69 1.89 0.78
C PHE A 30 0.27 2.74 -0.03
N CYS A 31 1.19 3.39 0.66
CA CYS A 31 2.24 4.10 -0.03
C CYS A 31 3.19 3.06 -0.64
N LYS A 32 4.12 3.55 -1.43
CA LYS A 32 5.00 2.65 -2.15
C LYS A 32 5.71 1.68 -1.22
N GLU A 33 6.21 2.20 -0.11
CA GLU A 33 6.95 1.35 0.81
C GLU A 33 6.05 0.34 1.49
N CYS A 34 4.90 0.79 1.96
CA CYS A 34 3.98 -0.13 2.61
C CYS A 34 3.45 -1.16 1.63
N MET A 35 3.22 -0.75 0.39
CA MET A 35 2.77 -1.69 -0.63
C MET A 35 3.83 -2.75 -0.88
N CYS A 36 5.09 -2.34 -0.88
CA CYS A 36 6.16 -3.29 -1.08
C CYS A 36 6.18 -4.34 0.03
N ILE A 37 6.02 -3.87 1.27
CA ILE A 37 5.99 -4.80 2.40
C ILE A 37 4.78 -5.71 2.30
N PHE A 38 3.63 -5.15 1.93
CA PHE A 38 2.43 -5.94 1.80
C PHE A 38 2.61 -7.05 0.76
N LEU A 39 3.20 -6.71 -0.36
CA LEU A 39 3.40 -7.69 -1.40
C LEU A 39 4.41 -8.74 -0.98
N MET A 40 5.45 -8.34 -0.28
CA MET A 40 6.44 -9.29 0.17
C MET A 40 5.82 -10.30 1.13
N GLU A 41 5.01 -9.81 2.05
CA GLU A 41 4.40 -10.71 3.00
C GLU A 41 3.41 -11.64 2.33
N ASN A 42 2.67 -11.14 1.36
CA ASN A 42 1.71 -11.98 0.69
C ASN A 42 2.38 -12.97 -0.24
N GLU A 43 3.44 -12.55 -0.88
CA GLU A 43 4.11 -13.46 -1.77
C GLU A 43 4.83 -14.54 -1.01
N ALA A 44 5.33 -14.21 0.17
CA ALA A 44 6.02 -15.21 0.94
C ALA A 44 5.10 -16.36 1.26
N SER A 45 3.81 -16.09 1.41
CA SER A 45 2.94 -17.17 1.78
C SER A 45 2.59 -18.05 0.62
N LYS A 46 2.80 -17.61 -0.62
CA LYS A 46 2.45 -18.49 -1.70
C LYS A 46 3.61 -18.78 -2.59
N GLU A 47 4.75 -18.31 -2.28
CA GLU A 47 5.80 -18.49 -3.16
C GLU A 47 6.20 -19.91 -3.20
N HIS A 48 5.91 -20.64 -2.22
CA HIS A 48 6.31 -21.96 -2.22
C HIS A 48 5.72 -22.75 -3.31
N SER A 49 4.82 -22.27 -3.91
CA SER A 49 4.20 -23.06 -4.88
C SER A 49 5.12 -23.34 -5.97
N GLU A 50 5.86 -23.25 -6.20
CA GLU A 50 6.50 -23.61 -7.20
C GLU A 50 6.73 -24.50 -7.43
#